data_7401080f8f2fee79471aca9644d73124
#
_entry.id   7401080f8f2fee79471aca9644d73124
#
_cell.length_a   1.000
_cell.length_b   1.000
_cell.length_c   1.000
_cell.angle_alpha   90.00
_cell.angle_beta   90.00
_cell.angle_gamma   90.00
#
_symmetry.space_group_name_H-M   'P 1'
#
loop_
_entity.id
_entity.type
_entity.pdbx_description
1 polymer ?
#
loop_
_entity_poly.entity_id
_entity_poly.type
_entity_poly.pdbx_seq_one_letter_code
_entity_poly.pdbx_strand_id
1 'polypeptide(L)'
;FIIQQGRAAESVLMEIVKKILAARHPGKVFTIPSNGHFDTTEGNIKQMGSIPRNLYHKELLYQVPEGGKYEKNPFKGNMDIEKLEQLITAVGPENVPLVFTCITNNPICGQPVSMGNIREINRVAHKYNIPLIFDVARWAENCYFIKMNEEGYADKSIAEIATEMFSYCDGFCMSAKKDGHANMGGMVAFRDKGLFWQNFSDFNEDGTVKTDVGVLLKVKQISCYGNDSYG
;
A
#
# COMPACT_ATOMS: atom_id res chain seq x y z
N PHE A 1 0.62 -4.61 -14.37
CA PHE A 1 1.81 -5.41 -14.68
C PHE A 1 1.69 -6.74 -13.96
N ILE A 2 1.65 -7.83 -14.70
CA ILE A 2 1.54 -9.19 -14.15
C ILE A 2 2.97 -9.74 -14.00
N ILE A 3 3.26 -10.29 -12.82
CA ILE A 3 4.59 -10.76 -12.42
C ILE A 3 4.40 -12.11 -11.71
N GLN A 4 5.42 -12.97 -11.66
CA GLN A 4 5.30 -14.34 -11.15
C GLN A 4 4.96 -14.46 -9.65
N GLN A 5 5.15 -13.41 -8.84
CA GLN A 5 4.77 -13.45 -7.41
C GLN A 5 4.75 -12.05 -6.78
N GLY A 6 4.06 -11.92 -5.62
CA GLY A 6 3.88 -10.64 -4.94
C GLY A 6 5.17 -9.96 -4.51
N ARG A 7 6.14 -10.71 -3.93
CA ARG A 7 7.44 -10.13 -3.53
C ARG A 7 8.25 -9.58 -4.71
N ALA A 8 8.09 -10.18 -5.90
CA ALA A 8 8.70 -9.66 -7.12
C ALA A 8 7.99 -8.39 -7.59
N ALA A 9 6.66 -8.32 -7.43
CA ALA A 9 5.87 -7.13 -7.70
C ALA A 9 6.30 -5.95 -6.80
N GLU A 10 6.45 -6.18 -5.50
CA GLU A 10 6.97 -5.19 -4.55
C GLU A 10 8.38 -4.74 -4.92
N SER A 11 9.28 -5.68 -5.25
CA SER A 11 10.66 -5.39 -5.62
C SER A 11 10.74 -4.50 -6.87
N VAL A 12 9.97 -4.82 -7.92
CA VAL A 12 9.93 -4.01 -9.14
C VAL A 12 9.45 -2.60 -8.84
N LEU A 13 8.37 -2.46 -8.07
CA LEU A 13 7.84 -1.14 -7.67
C LEU A 13 8.90 -0.34 -6.90
N MET A 14 9.46 -0.93 -5.84
CA MET A 14 10.39 -0.25 -4.95
C MET A 14 11.73 0.10 -5.62
N GLU A 15 12.23 -0.75 -6.53
CA GLU A 15 13.43 -0.43 -7.30
C GLU A 15 13.23 0.74 -8.25
N ILE A 16 12.08 0.86 -8.89
CA ILE A 16 11.76 2.01 -9.76
C ILE A 16 11.59 3.27 -8.92
N VAL A 17 10.85 3.21 -7.80
CA VAL A 17 10.73 4.32 -6.86
C VAL A 17 12.11 4.77 -6.37
N LYS A 18 12.97 3.83 -5.94
CA LYS A 18 14.35 4.12 -5.55
C LYS A 18 15.13 4.84 -6.63
N LYS A 19 15.09 4.31 -7.87
CA LYS A 19 15.83 4.89 -9.00
C LYS A 19 15.44 6.35 -9.26
N ILE A 20 14.12 6.62 -9.25
CA ILE A 20 13.57 7.96 -9.49
C ILE A 20 13.96 8.91 -8.35
N LEU A 21 13.75 8.49 -7.10
CA LEU A 21 14.06 9.31 -5.94
C LEU A 21 15.56 9.59 -5.80
N ALA A 22 16.42 8.61 -6.07
CA ALA A 22 17.87 8.80 -6.04
C ALA A 22 18.36 9.75 -7.13
N ALA A 23 17.73 9.74 -8.30
CA ALA A 23 18.07 10.68 -9.37
C ALA A 23 17.64 12.12 -9.05
N ARG A 24 16.46 12.29 -8.44
CA ARG A 24 15.92 13.61 -8.08
C ARG A 24 16.53 14.18 -6.79
N HIS A 25 16.90 13.31 -5.86
CA HIS A 25 17.34 13.67 -4.51
C HIS A 25 18.51 12.81 -4.06
N PRO A 26 19.71 13.00 -4.63
CA PRO A 26 20.90 12.20 -4.29
C PRO A 26 21.21 12.21 -2.79
N GLY A 27 21.38 11.03 -2.20
CA GLY A 27 21.74 10.87 -0.78
C GLY A 27 20.62 11.11 0.23
N LYS A 28 19.41 11.47 -0.22
CA LYS A 28 18.26 11.70 0.68
C LYS A 28 17.68 10.37 1.18
N VAL A 29 17.37 10.32 2.47
CA VAL A 29 16.70 9.19 3.12
C VAL A 29 15.22 9.51 3.26
N PHE A 30 14.36 8.60 2.82
CA PHE A 30 12.93 8.75 2.87
C PHE A 30 12.31 7.89 3.97
N THR A 31 11.11 8.25 4.42
CA THR A 31 10.33 7.51 5.40
C THR A 31 9.05 6.99 4.73
N ILE A 32 8.76 5.70 4.90
CA ILE A 32 7.57 5.07 4.31
C ILE A 32 6.70 4.50 5.44
N PRO A 33 5.55 5.13 5.74
CA PRO A 33 4.60 4.65 6.74
C PRO A 33 3.68 3.55 6.20
N SER A 34 3.24 2.66 7.12
CA SER A 34 2.22 1.65 6.87
C SER A 34 1.46 1.31 8.17
N ASN A 35 0.28 0.70 8.05
CA ASN A 35 -0.39 0.05 9.18
C ASN A 35 0.37 -1.19 9.69
N GLY A 36 1.30 -1.71 8.88
CA GLY A 36 2.21 -2.82 9.14
C GLY A 36 2.79 -3.28 7.81
N HIS A 37 4.10 -3.14 7.64
CA HIS A 37 4.76 -3.64 6.44
C HIS A 37 4.91 -5.16 6.54
N PHE A 38 4.53 -5.86 5.47
CA PHE A 38 4.92 -7.24 5.31
C PHE A 38 6.46 -7.36 5.26
N ASP A 39 7.02 -8.50 5.65
CA ASP A 39 8.47 -8.69 5.79
C ASP A 39 9.25 -8.38 4.51
N THR A 40 8.72 -8.79 3.34
CA THR A 40 9.35 -8.50 2.04
C THR A 40 9.21 -7.03 1.65
N THR A 41 8.09 -6.38 1.97
CA THR A 41 7.89 -4.94 1.76
C THR A 41 8.86 -4.13 2.61
N GLU A 42 8.98 -4.48 3.90
CA GLU A 42 9.94 -3.85 4.82
C GLU A 42 11.38 -4.04 4.34
N GLY A 43 11.71 -5.27 3.89
CA GLY A 43 13.01 -5.59 3.30
C GLY A 43 13.34 -4.74 2.08
N ASN A 44 12.41 -4.60 1.13
CA ASN A 44 12.57 -3.78 -0.06
C ASN A 44 12.75 -2.28 0.29
N ILE A 45 12.00 -1.75 1.26
CA ILE A 45 12.15 -0.36 1.74
C ILE A 45 13.54 -0.14 2.33
N LYS A 46 14.03 -1.05 3.17
CA LYS A 46 15.39 -0.97 3.73
C LYS A 46 16.47 -1.08 2.65
N GLN A 47 16.26 -1.96 1.67
CA GLN A 47 17.20 -2.13 0.55
C GLN A 47 17.27 -0.88 -0.35
N MET A 48 16.20 -0.10 -0.45
CA MET A 48 16.25 1.18 -1.14
C MET A 48 16.94 2.30 -0.32
N GLY A 49 17.32 2.04 0.92
CA GLY A 49 17.94 3.01 1.81
C GLY A 49 16.93 3.91 2.54
N SER A 50 15.67 3.50 2.58
CA SER A 50 14.57 4.23 3.23
C SER A 50 14.18 3.60 4.57
N ILE A 51 13.43 4.34 5.37
CA ILE A 51 13.04 3.95 6.73
C ILE A 51 11.57 3.49 6.73
N PRO A 52 11.26 2.20 6.96
CA PRO A 52 9.90 1.76 7.18
C PRO A 52 9.39 2.22 8.55
N ARG A 53 8.13 2.67 8.63
CA ARG A 53 7.47 3.05 9.89
C ARG A 53 6.12 2.35 10.00
N ASN A 54 6.01 1.45 10.95
CA ASN A 54 4.77 0.75 11.26
C ASN A 54 3.95 1.57 12.26
N LEU A 55 2.74 1.96 11.85
CA LEU A 55 1.81 2.78 12.60
C LEU A 55 0.61 1.93 13.03
N TYR A 56 0.87 0.91 13.84
CA TYR A 56 -0.15 0.01 14.34
C TYR A 56 -1.24 0.74 15.11
N HIS A 57 -2.45 0.24 14.99
CA HIS A 57 -3.59 0.74 15.76
C HIS A 57 -3.30 0.63 17.25
N LYS A 58 -3.65 1.69 17.99
CA LYS A 58 -3.35 1.80 19.42
C LYS A 58 -3.84 0.61 20.25
N GLU A 59 -4.98 0.02 19.88
CA GLU A 59 -5.55 -1.11 20.62
C GLU A 59 -4.73 -2.40 20.55
N LEU A 60 -3.78 -2.53 19.61
CA LEU A 60 -2.85 -3.66 19.61
C LEU A 60 -1.90 -3.67 20.80
N LEU A 61 -1.72 -2.50 21.43
CA LEU A 61 -0.81 -2.32 22.56
C LEU A 61 -1.52 -2.42 23.90
N TYR A 62 -2.86 -2.52 23.92
CA TYR A 62 -3.61 -2.63 25.17
C TYR A 62 -3.66 -4.10 25.63
N GLN A 63 -3.09 -4.33 26.80
CA GLN A 63 -3.41 -5.52 27.59
C GLN A 63 -4.78 -5.31 28.22
N VAL A 64 -5.69 -6.27 28.05
CA VAL A 64 -6.96 -6.25 28.78
C VAL A 64 -6.65 -6.42 30.27
N PRO A 65 -7.05 -5.50 31.16
CA PRO A 65 -6.83 -5.67 32.60
C PRO A 65 -7.48 -6.98 33.08
N GLU A 66 -6.87 -7.64 34.03
CA GLU A 66 -7.44 -8.84 34.65
C GLU A 66 -8.87 -8.53 35.17
N GLY A 67 -9.88 -9.27 34.70
CA GLY A 67 -11.30 -9.01 35.01
C GLY A 67 -11.95 -7.90 34.19
N GLY A 68 -11.24 -7.23 33.29
CA GLY A 68 -11.79 -6.20 32.39
C GLY A 68 -12.64 -6.80 31.26
N LYS A 69 -13.66 -6.04 30.83
CA LYS A 69 -14.43 -6.41 29.64
C LYS A 69 -13.63 -6.08 28.40
N TYR A 70 -13.48 -7.07 27.53
CA TYR A 70 -12.89 -6.88 26.19
C TYR A 70 -13.94 -6.27 25.26
N GLU A 71 -13.74 -5.01 24.85
CA GLU A 71 -14.51 -4.47 23.73
C GLU A 71 -13.98 -5.08 22.43
N LYS A 72 -14.87 -5.78 21.72
CA LYS A 72 -14.54 -6.43 20.46
C LYS A 72 -14.34 -5.37 19.37
N ASN A 73 -13.08 -5.03 19.06
CA ASN A 73 -12.77 -4.28 17.84
C ASN A 73 -12.46 -5.28 16.72
N PRO A 74 -13.31 -5.38 15.68
CA PRO A 74 -13.09 -6.29 14.56
C PRO A 74 -12.00 -5.81 13.59
N PHE A 75 -11.52 -4.55 13.69
CA PHE A 75 -10.61 -3.91 12.74
C PHE A 75 -9.27 -3.52 13.35
N LYS A 76 -8.63 -4.45 14.05
CA LYS A 76 -7.30 -4.21 14.65
C LYS A 76 -6.18 -4.04 13.62
N GLY A 77 -6.47 -4.30 12.33
CA GLY A 77 -5.59 -4.03 11.21
C GLY A 77 -5.47 -2.57 10.82
N ASN A 78 -6.31 -1.71 11.37
CA ASN A 78 -6.32 -0.28 11.09
C ASN A 78 -4.96 0.40 11.35
N MET A 79 -4.68 1.46 10.60
CA MET A 79 -3.58 2.38 10.86
C MET A 79 -3.99 3.40 11.92
N ASP A 80 -3.05 3.81 12.76
CA ASP A 80 -3.19 4.96 13.64
C ASP A 80 -3.09 6.25 12.82
N ILE A 81 -4.24 6.88 12.55
CA ILE A 81 -4.34 8.06 11.67
C ILE A 81 -3.67 9.28 12.28
N GLU A 82 -3.77 9.46 13.59
CA GLU A 82 -3.12 10.58 14.29
C GLU A 82 -1.60 10.48 14.16
N LYS A 83 -1.05 9.28 14.35
CA LYS A 83 0.39 9.04 14.16
C LYS A 83 0.83 9.18 12.71
N LEU A 84 -0.03 8.84 11.74
CA LEU A 84 0.28 9.05 10.33
C LEU A 84 0.48 10.54 10.04
N GLU A 85 -0.46 11.38 10.46
CA GLU A 85 -0.38 12.82 10.22
C GLU A 85 0.76 13.46 11.01
N GLN A 86 0.97 13.06 12.28
CA GLN A 86 2.11 13.49 13.09
C GLN A 86 3.45 13.10 12.44
N LEU A 87 3.58 11.89 11.93
CA LEU A 87 4.79 11.45 11.24
C LEU A 87 5.08 12.29 10.00
N ILE A 88 4.07 12.47 9.12
CA ILE A 88 4.23 13.26 7.89
C ILE A 88 4.67 14.69 8.21
N THR A 89 4.03 15.32 9.20
CA THR A 89 4.38 16.70 9.60
C THR A 89 5.75 16.79 10.27
N ALA A 90 6.12 15.80 11.07
CA ALA A 90 7.40 15.79 11.78
C ALA A 90 8.61 15.58 10.86
N VAL A 91 8.48 14.69 9.86
CA VAL A 91 9.60 14.43 8.93
C VAL A 91 9.59 15.35 7.71
N GLY A 92 8.48 16.03 7.43
CA GLY A 92 8.21 16.79 6.22
C GLY A 92 7.58 15.93 5.12
N PRO A 93 6.49 16.40 4.46
CA PRO A 93 5.80 15.66 3.41
C PRO A 93 6.71 15.23 2.26
N GLU A 94 7.69 16.07 1.91
CA GLU A 94 8.68 15.83 0.87
C GLU A 94 9.65 14.68 1.20
N ASN A 95 9.61 14.16 2.44
CA ASN A 95 10.39 13.02 2.90
C ASN A 95 9.57 11.72 2.97
N VAL A 96 8.27 11.79 2.61
CA VAL A 96 7.34 10.65 2.56
C VAL A 96 6.89 10.44 1.12
N PRO A 97 7.57 9.59 0.34
CA PRO A 97 7.27 9.45 -1.09
C PRO A 97 5.98 8.70 -1.38
N LEU A 98 5.55 7.84 -0.47
CA LEU A 98 4.30 7.08 -0.54
C LEU A 98 3.91 6.52 0.84
N VAL A 99 2.63 6.19 0.99
CA VAL A 99 2.08 5.46 2.14
C VAL A 99 1.68 4.06 1.70
N PHE A 100 2.02 3.04 2.49
CA PHE A 100 1.53 1.68 2.29
C PHE A 100 0.35 1.35 3.21
N THR A 101 -0.53 0.45 2.76
CA THR A 101 -1.53 -0.18 3.63
C THR A 101 -1.65 -1.66 3.28
N CYS A 102 -1.35 -2.52 4.24
CA CYS A 102 -1.46 -3.97 4.08
C CYS A 102 -2.90 -4.45 4.41
N ILE A 103 -3.53 -5.12 3.46
CA ILE A 103 -4.95 -5.52 3.49
C ILE A 103 -5.08 -7.04 3.18
N THR A 104 -5.48 -7.93 4.10
CA THR A 104 -5.55 -7.66 5.56
C THR A 104 -4.17 -7.39 6.13
N ASN A 105 -4.09 -6.83 7.34
CA ASN A 105 -2.79 -6.51 7.93
C ASN A 105 -2.06 -7.78 8.40
N ASN A 106 -1.30 -8.38 7.50
CA ASN A 106 -0.64 -9.66 7.70
C ASN A 106 0.36 -9.69 8.88
N PRO A 107 1.21 -8.67 9.09
CA PRO A 107 2.15 -8.64 10.23
C PRO A 107 1.51 -8.80 11.60
N ILE A 108 0.24 -8.44 11.73
CA ILE A 108 -0.53 -8.57 12.97
C ILE A 108 -1.60 -9.66 12.88
N CYS A 109 -1.22 -10.82 12.37
CA CYS A 109 -2.06 -12.02 12.27
C CYS A 109 -3.27 -11.86 11.32
N GLY A 110 -3.14 -11.09 10.25
CA GLY A 110 -4.19 -10.94 9.25
C GLY A 110 -5.40 -10.13 9.73
N GLN A 111 -5.23 -9.24 10.69
CA GLN A 111 -6.33 -8.41 11.19
C GLN A 111 -6.87 -7.51 10.09
N PRO A 112 -8.21 -7.42 9.94
CA PRO A 112 -8.82 -6.63 8.89
C PRO A 112 -8.71 -5.12 9.12
N VAL A 113 -8.80 -4.39 8.01
CA VAL A 113 -8.81 -2.92 7.95
C VAL A 113 -10.20 -2.46 7.56
N SER A 114 -10.78 -1.51 8.32
CA SER A 114 -12.10 -0.96 8.04
C SER A 114 -12.09 -0.02 6.83
N MET A 115 -13.22 0.10 6.15
CA MET A 115 -13.38 1.08 5.07
C MET A 115 -13.23 2.52 5.59
N GLY A 116 -13.74 2.80 6.78
CA GLY A 116 -13.57 4.10 7.44
C GLY A 116 -12.09 4.47 7.62
N ASN A 117 -11.26 3.51 8.06
CA ASN A 117 -9.82 3.75 8.20
C ASN A 117 -9.12 3.95 6.84
N ILE A 118 -9.50 3.17 5.82
CA ILE A 118 -8.98 3.32 4.46
C ILE A 118 -9.25 4.72 3.91
N ARG A 119 -10.47 5.24 4.10
CA ARG A 119 -10.85 6.62 3.72
C ARG A 119 -9.98 7.66 4.42
N GLU A 120 -9.76 7.50 5.71
CA GLU A 120 -8.96 8.43 6.49
C GLU A 120 -7.47 8.39 6.12
N ILE A 121 -6.91 7.21 5.84
CA ILE A 121 -5.54 7.09 5.32
C ILE A 121 -5.42 7.84 3.99
N ASN A 122 -6.36 7.60 3.05
CA ASN A 122 -6.39 8.29 1.77
C ASN A 122 -6.50 9.81 1.96
N ARG A 123 -7.43 10.27 2.80
CA ARG A 123 -7.62 11.71 3.09
C ARG A 123 -6.33 12.35 3.60
N VAL A 124 -5.66 11.73 4.55
CA VAL A 124 -4.40 12.27 5.10
C VAL A 124 -3.28 12.22 4.05
N ALA A 125 -3.08 11.11 3.35
CA ALA A 125 -2.04 11.00 2.33
C ALA A 125 -2.23 12.03 1.22
N HIS A 126 -3.44 12.13 0.66
CA HIS A 126 -3.76 13.07 -0.43
C HIS A 126 -3.72 14.55 0.02
N LYS A 127 -4.03 14.86 1.28
CA LYS A 127 -3.83 16.22 1.83
C LYS A 127 -2.39 16.73 1.63
N TYR A 128 -1.43 15.82 1.68
CA TYR A 128 0.00 16.11 1.51
C TYR A 128 0.54 15.73 0.13
N ASN A 129 -0.33 15.43 -0.84
CA ASN A 129 0.05 15.00 -2.19
C ASN A 129 0.91 13.72 -2.20
N ILE A 130 0.67 12.80 -1.27
CA ILE A 130 1.38 11.53 -1.12
C ILE A 130 0.49 10.40 -1.65
N PRO A 131 0.96 9.57 -2.61
CA PRO A 131 0.19 8.45 -3.12
C PRO A 131 0.05 7.32 -2.10
N LEU A 132 -1.13 6.69 -2.07
CA LEU A 132 -1.47 5.55 -1.24
C LEU A 132 -1.39 4.25 -2.04
N ILE A 133 -0.52 3.35 -1.61
CA ILE A 133 -0.29 2.04 -2.23
C ILE A 133 -0.81 0.94 -1.30
N PHE A 134 -1.60 0.02 -1.83
CA PHE A 134 -2.08 -1.14 -1.09
C PHE A 134 -1.21 -2.39 -1.34
N ASP A 135 -0.97 -3.18 -0.30
CA ASP A 135 -0.69 -4.60 -0.43
C ASP A 135 -2.00 -5.36 -0.25
N VAL A 136 -2.51 -5.92 -1.34
CA VAL A 136 -3.88 -6.48 -1.40
C VAL A 136 -3.89 -8.00 -1.55
N ALA A 137 -2.95 -8.68 -0.94
CA ALA A 137 -2.87 -10.14 -1.01
C ALA A 137 -4.18 -10.82 -0.53
N ARG A 138 -4.91 -10.22 0.42
CA ARG A 138 -6.16 -10.74 1.02
C ARG A 138 -7.30 -9.72 0.96
N TRP A 139 -7.49 -9.13 -0.19
CA TRP A 139 -8.49 -8.09 -0.41
C TRP A 139 -9.93 -8.59 -0.26
N ALA A 140 -10.24 -9.80 -0.76
CA ALA A 140 -11.59 -10.34 -0.71
C ALA A 140 -11.99 -10.75 0.73
N GLU A 141 -11.04 -11.34 1.45
CA GLU A 141 -11.17 -11.64 2.87
C GLU A 141 -11.44 -10.35 3.67
N ASN A 142 -10.68 -9.28 3.42
CA ASN A 142 -10.89 -7.98 4.06
C ASN A 142 -12.28 -7.39 3.75
N CYS A 143 -12.73 -7.47 2.49
CA CYS A 143 -14.07 -7.02 2.08
C CYS A 143 -15.17 -7.82 2.78
N TYR A 144 -14.96 -9.12 3.00
CA TYR A 144 -15.91 -9.94 3.77
C TYR A 144 -15.97 -9.48 5.23
N PHE A 145 -14.86 -9.17 5.88
CA PHE A 145 -14.87 -8.62 7.24
C PHE A 145 -15.56 -7.26 7.32
N ILE A 146 -15.36 -6.37 6.33
CA ILE A 146 -16.09 -5.10 6.22
C ILE A 146 -17.60 -5.38 6.12
N LYS A 147 -18.03 -6.27 5.21
CA LYS A 147 -19.44 -6.66 5.06
C LYS A 147 -20.07 -7.11 6.37
N MET A 148 -19.33 -7.91 7.14
CA MET A 148 -19.86 -8.54 8.35
C MET A 148 -19.83 -7.66 9.60
N ASN A 149 -18.98 -6.64 9.65
CA ASN A 149 -18.68 -5.93 10.88
C ASN A 149 -18.76 -4.39 10.78
N GLU A 150 -18.81 -3.81 9.57
CA GLU A 150 -18.87 -2.36 9.40
C GLU A 150 -20.31 -1.92 9.04
N GLU A 151 -20.80 -0.91 9.71
CA GLU A 151 -22.15 -0.38 9.47
C GLU A 151 -22.30 0.12 8.03
N GLY A 152 -23.45 -0.18 7.41
CA GLY A 152 -23.78 0.21 6.03
C GLY A 152 -23.23 -0.71 4.94
N TYR A 153 -22.56 -1.83 5.29
CA TYR A 153 -22.00 -2.75 4.31
C TYR A 153 -22.70 -4.13 4.24
N ALA A 154 -23.58 -4.44 5.17
CA ALA A 154 -24.22 -5.77 5.26
C ALA A 154 -24.94 -6.20 3.96
N ASP A 155 -25.57 -5.27 3.26
CA ASP A 155 -26.34 -5.55 2.04
C ASP A 155 -25.50 -5.44 0.76
N LYS A 156 -24.26 -4.93 0.83
CA LYS A 156 -23.37 -4.81 -0.34
C LYS A 156 -22.75 -6.17 -0.69
N SER A 157 -22.56 -6.41 -1.97
CA SER A 157 -21.74 -7.53 -2.46
C SER A 157 -20.25 -7.28 -2.19
N ILE A 158 -19.46 -8.35 -2.17
CA ILE A 158 -17.99 -8.24 -2.04
C ILE A 158 -17.41 -7.41 -3.18
N ALA A 159 -17.96 -7.52 -4.40
CA ALA A 159 -17.51 -6.76 -5.56
C ALA A 159 -17.74 -5.24 -5.38
N GLU A 160 -18.89 -4.83 -4.84
CA GLU A 160 -19.18 -3.42 -4.55
C GLU A 160 -18.24 -2.87 -3.48
N ILE A 161 -18.02 -3.64 -2.39
CA ILE A 161 -17.09 -3.25 -1.33
C ILE A 161 -15.66 -3.15 -1.86
N ALA A 162 -15.22 -4.11 -2.68
CA ALA A 162 -13.91 -4.08 -3.32
C ALA A 162 -13.76 -2.87 -4.25
N THR A 163 -14.76 -2.58 -5.08
CA THR A 163 -14.75 -1.41 -5.96
C THR A 163 -14.59 -0.12 -5.16
N GLU A 164 -15.32 0.02 -4.06
CA GLU A 164 -15.17 1.16 -3.16
C GLU A 164 -13.77 1.19 -2.52
N MET A 165 -13.30 0.07 -1.97
CA MET A 165 -11.98 -0.03 -1.34
C MET A 165 -10.85 0.36 -2.30
N PHE A 166 -10.83 -0.21 -3.49
CA PHE A 166 -9.83 0.11 -4.51
C PHE A 166 -9.98 1.53 -5.06
N SER A 167 -11.13 2.21 -4.87
CA SER A 167 -11.29 3.60 -5.27
C SER A 167 -10.40 4.56 -4.48
N TYR A 168 -9.94 4.17 -3.31
CA TYR A 168 -9.10 4.99 -2.42
C TYR A 168 -7.60 4.81 -2.63
N CYS A 169 -7.12 3.78 -3.33
CA CYS A 169 -5.69 3.64 -3.58
C CYS A 169 -5.26 4.24 -4.92
N ASP A 170 -4.01 4.69 -5.00
CA ASP A 170 -3.38 5.18 -6.23
C ASP A 170 -2.68 4.05 -6.99
N GLY A 171 -2.38 2.97 -6.29
CA GLY A 171 -1.81 1.75 -6.85
C GLY A 171 -1.82 0.62 -5.83
N PHE A 172 -1.45 -0.58 -6.28
CA PHE A 172 -1.35 -1.73 -5.39
C PHE A 172 -0.31 -2.75 -5.85
N CYS A 173 0.19 -3.51 -4.89
CA CYS A 173 0.90 -4.77 -5.10
C CYS A 173 0.02 -5.92 -4.64
N MET A 174 0.05 -7.04 -5.35
CA MET A 174 -0.75 -8.23 -5.03
C MET A 174 0.08 -9.49 -5.15
N SER A 175 -0.06 -10.39 -4.18
CA SER A 175 0.31 -11.79 -4.33
C SER A 175 -0.93 -12.59 -4.72
N ALA A 176 -0.99 -13.09 -5.95
CA ALA A 176 -2.15 -13.82 -6.44
C ALA A 176 -2.32 -15.24 -5.84
N LYS A 177 -1.35 -15.70 -5.03
CA LYS A 177 -1.40 -17.02 -4.35
C LYS A 177 -2.37 -17.09 -3.17
N LYS A 178 -3.05 -15.99 -2.81
CA LYS A 178 -4.04 -15.91 -1.74
C LYS A 178 -5.43 -15.73 -2.37
N ASP A 179 -6.05 -14.58 -2.20
CA ASP A 179 -7.41 -14.34 -2.74
C ASP A 179 -7.47 -14.35 -4.28
N GLY A 180 -6.34 -14.26 -4.97
CA GLY A 180 -6.26 -14.46 -6.42
C GLY A 180 -6.38 -15.91 -6.87
N HIS A 181 -6.33 -16.89 -5.95
CA HIS A 181 -6.47 -18.34 -6.21
C HIS A 181 -5.54 -18.90 -7.31
N ALA A 182 -4.42 -18.23 -7.58
CA ALA A 182 -3.42 -18.70 -8.53
C ALA A 182 -2.35 -19.55 -7.83
N ASN A 183 -1.82 -20.55 -8.51
CA ASN A 183 -0.68 -21.34 -8.02
C ASN A 183 0.57 -20.47 -7.88
N MET A 184 0.76 -19.56 -8.82
CA MET A 184 1.83 -18.60 -8.92
C MET A 184 1.23 -17.30 -9.49
N GLY A 185 1.77 -16.18 -9.10
CA GLY A 185 1.36 -14.89 -9.67
C GLY A 185 1.49 -13.74 -8.71
N GLY A 186 1.71 -12.58 -9.27
CA GLY A 186 1.73 -11.29 -8.61
C GLY A 186 1.33 -10.18 -9.54
N MET A 187 1.05 -9.03 -9.01
CA MET A 187 0.62 -7.89 -9.79
C MET A 187 1.10 -6.59 -9.15
N VAL A 188 1.54 -5.65 -9.99
CA VAL A 188 1.63 -4.22 -9.68
C VAL A 188 0.64 -3.49 -10.56
N ALA A 189 -0.14 -2.63 -10.00
CA ALA A 189 -1.02 -1.73 -10.74
C ALA A 189 -1.02 -0.34 -10.11
N PHE A 190 -1.31 0.67 -10.92
CA PHE A 190 -1.58 2.03 -10.47
C PHE A 190 -2.53 2.71 -11.47
N ARG A 191 -3.16 3.80 -11.02
CA ARG A 191 -4.09 4.56 -11.85
C ARG A 191 -3.35 5.27 -12.97
N ASP A 192 -3.83 5.11 -14.19
CA ASP A 192 -3.34 5.91 -15.31
C ASP A 192 -3.56 7.40 -15.02
N LYS A 193 -2.49 8.18 -15.18
CA LYS A 193 -2.45 9.62 -14.84
C LYS A 193 -2.89 9.98 -13.42
N GLY A 194 -3.00 8.98 -12.52
CA GLY A 194 -3.28 9.18 -11.10
C GLY A 194 -2.07 9.74 -10.33
N LEU A 195 -2.25 9.95 -9.02
CA LEU A 195 -1.26 10.62 -8.16
C LEU A 195 0.11 9.93 -8.16
N PHE A 196 0.14 8.59 -8.12
CA PHE A 196 1.40 7.84 -8.22
C PHE A 196 2.11 8.11 -9.55
N TRP A 197 1.37 8.04 -10.68
CA TRP A 197 1.93 8.33 -11.99
C TRP A 197 2.44 9.77 -12.09
N GLN A 198 1.70 10.75 -11.58
CA GLN A 198 2.10 12.17 -11.57
C GLN A 198 3.37 12.40 -10.75
N ASN A 199 3.46 11.78 -9.57
CA ASN A 199 4.59 11.99 -8.67
C ASN A 199 5.88 11.26 -9.13
N PHE A 200 5.75 10.17 -9.90
CA PHE A 200 6.89 9.35 -10.31
C PHE A 200 7.21 9.38 -11.81
N SER A 201 6.47 10.14 -12.62
CA SER A 201 6.86 10.47 -13.99
C SER A 201 7.59 11.81 -14.05
N ASP A 202 8.40 12.03 -15.09
CA ASP A 202 9.02 13.32 -15.36
C ASP A 202 8.34 14.00 -16.54
N PHE A 203 8.22 15.32 -16.48
CA PHE A 203 7.56 16.15 -17.48
C PHE A 203 8.51 17.19 -18.04
N ASN A 204 8.33 17.55 -19.30
CA ASN A 204 8.96 18.69 -19.93
C ASN A 204 8.28 20.00 -19.50
N GLU A 205 8.89 21.14 -19.82
CA GLU A 205 8.33 22.46 -19.50
C GLU A 205 6.98 22.71 -20.15
N ASP A 206 6.69 22.08 -21.29
CA ASP A 206 5.41 22.13 -22.00
C ASP A 206 4.34 21.18 -21.45
N GLY A 207 4.65 20.44 -20.38
CA GLY A 207 3.76 19.46 -19.74
C GLY A 207 3.72 18.09 -20.43
N THR A 208 4.46 17.88 -21.51
CA THR A 208 4.56 16.56 -22.14
C THR A 208 5.40 15.60 -21.26
N VAL A 209 5.07 14.30 -21.33
CA VAL A 209 5.77 13.27 -20.54
C VAL A 209 7.18 13.08 -21.09
N LYS A 210 8.18 13.34 -20.26
CA LYS A 210 9.60 13.06 -20.56
C LYS A 210 9.98 11.62 -20.21
N THR A 211 9.55 11.16 -19.03
CA THR A 211 9.78 9.80 -18.56
C THR A 211 8.51 9.29 -17.90
N ASP A 212 7.96 8.21 -18.41
CA ASP A 212 6.74 7.58 -17.88
C ASP A 212 7.12 6.47 -16.91
N VAL A 213 6.61 6.54 -15.67
CA VAL A 213 6.88 5.51 -14.64
C VAL A 213 6.33 4.15 -15.04
N GLY A 214 5.24 4.08 -15.80
CA GLY A 214 4.68 2.83 -16.31
C GLY A 214 5.60 2.16 -17.32
N VAL A 215 6.23 2.95 -18.19
CA VAL A 215 7.26 2.45 -19.12
C VAL A 215 8.46 1.92 -18.34
N LEU A 216 8.93 2.63 -17.33
CA LEU A 216 10.04 2.17 -16.49
C LEU A 216 9.72 0.85 -15.78
N LEU A 217 8.50 0.71 -15.21
CA LEU A 217 8.03 -0.53 -14.59
C LEU A 217 7.96 -1.67 -15.62
N LYS A 218 7.45 -1.42 -16.83
CA LYS A 218 7.38 -2.43 -17.89
C LYS A 218 8.76 -2.90 -18.33
N VAL A 219 9.69 -1.98 -18.53
CA VAL A 219 11.09 -2.31 -18.87
C VAL A 219 11.73 -3.14 -17.76
N LYS A 220 11.54 -2.77 -16.49
CA LYS A 220 12.05 -3.53 -15.35
C LYS A 220 11.41 -4.92 -15.27
N GLN A 221 10.10 -5.05 -15.46
CA GLN A 221 9.42 -6.33 -15.52
C GLN A 221 10.05 -7.23 -16.60
N ILE A 222 10.18 -6.73 -17.82
CA ILE A 222 10.73 -7.50 -18.95
C ILE A 222 12.17 -7.94 -18.67
N SER A 223 13.01 -7.04 -18.17
CA SER A 223 14.44 -7.32 -17.94
C SER A 223 14.69 -8.32 -16.81
N CYS A 224 13.82 -8.38 -15.80
CA CYS A 224 14.01 -9.26 -14.64
C CYS A 224 13.18 -10.55 -14.72
N TYR A 225 12.01 -10.50 -15.37
CA TYR A 225 10.99 -11.57 -15.27
C TYR A 225 10.39 -11.99 -16.61
N GLY A 226 10.78 -11.35 -17.71
CA GLY A 226 10.21 -11.59 -19.03
C GLY A 226 8.94 -10.79 -19.29
N ASN A 227 8.43 -10.89 -20.52
CA ASN A 227 7.26 -10.11 -20.94
C ASN A 227 5.95 -10.72 -20.43
N ASP A 228 5.93 -12.03 -20.25
CA ASP A 228 4.76 -12.79 -19.80
C ASP A 228 5.05 -13.44 -18.45
N SER A 229 4.06 -13.43 -17.56
CA SER A 229 4.14 -14.23 -16.34
C SER A 229 3.55 -15.61 -16.65
N TYR A 230 4.31 -16.65 -16.34
CA TYR A 230 3.84 -18.02 -16.38
C TYR A 230 3.28 -18.40 -15.00
N GLY A 231 1.98 -18.68 -14.93
CA GLY A 231 1.32 -19.10 -13.70
C GLY A 231 -0.09 -19.58 -13.93
#